data_2f530c389d1c8a8f16b129c0ca151c6a
#
_entry.id   2f530c389d1c8a8f16b129c0ca151c6a
#
_cell.length_a   1.000
_cell.length_b   1.000
_cell.length_c   1.000
_cell.angle_alpha   90.00
_cell.angle_beta   90.00
_cell.angle_gamma   90.00
#
_symmetry.space_group_name_H-M   'P 1'
#
loop_
_entity.id
_entity.type
_entity.pdbx_description
1 polymer ?
#
loop_
_entity_poly.entity_id
_entity_poly.type
_entity_poly.pdbx_seq_one_letter_code
_entity_poly.pdbx_strand_id
1 'polypeptide(L)'
;LSYESLSKINPGLIMIRITGFGQTGPNSHKPGFGTLAEGYAGFAAINGYANKSPLLPGFGLADETSGLMGSFLSLTALYERDKNDGIGQVVEFGIYEPLFTLLGPQVVDYDQLGIIQKRNGSRLPFTAPRNTYITRDKKWVSISGSAQSTFERMCEALDIKSLIFDNRFLDNRLRIKNAKALDDELQKAISKFDQLTLINMFDKFGAAVAACNNIEEIFQDEHFKSRENIIEVDDKELGGSLKMQNVVGKFSRTPGKIRHAGPKLGEHNYEVLVETLGFSEDELKLNGYEITKKP
;
A
#
# COMPACT_ATOMS: atom_id res chain seq x y z
N LEU A 1 10.22 -20.59 -22.81
CA LEU A 1 10.97 -20.32 -21.55
C LEU A 1 10.20 -20.92 -20.34
N SER A 2 10.01 -22.26 -20.32
CA SER A 2 9.42 -22.91 -19.15
C SER A 2 10.46 -23.11 -18.05
N TYR A 3 10.00 -23.22 -16.81
CA TYR A 3 10.88 -23.50 -15.66
C TYR A 3 11.64 -24.82 -15.86
N GLU A 4 10.94 -25.86 -16.39
CA GLU A 4 11.52 -27.18 -16.65
C GLU A 4 12.69 -27.13 -17.67
N SER A 5 12.63 -26.18 -18.60
CA SER A 5 13.74 -25.99 -19.57
C SER A 5 14.88 -25.19 -18.96
N LEU A 6 14.56 -24.14 -18.21
CA LEU A 6 15.56 -23.25 -17.63
C LEU A 6 16.28 -23.86 -16.42
N SER A 7 15.57 -24.63 -15.59
CA SER A 7 16.14 -25.31 -14.43
C SER A 7 17.15 -26.41 -14.79
N LYS A 8 17.10 -26.96 -16.01
CA LYS A 8 18.14 -27.86 -16.52
C LYS A 8 19.47 -27.15 -16.77
N ILE A 9 19.41 -25.86 -17.11
CA ILE A 9 20.60 -25.01 -17.35
C ILE A 9 21.08 -24.42 -16.02
N ASN A 10 20.15 -23.96 -15.20
CA ASN A 10 20.43 -23.41 -13.87
C ASN A 10 19.50 -24.03 -12.82
N PRO A 11 19.94 -25.09 -12.15
CA PRO A 11 19.14 -25.76 -11.10
C PRO A 11 18.79 -24.83 -9.93
N GLY A 12 19.58 -23.79 -9.68
CA GLY A 12 19.32 -22.79 -8.65
C GLY A 12 18.35 -21.67 -9.05
N LEU A 13 17.75 -21.77 -10.24
CA LEU A 13 16.82 -20.74 -10.73
C LEU A 13 15.57 -20.65 -9.84
N ILE A 14 15.25 -19.43 -9.41
CA ILE A 14 13.97 -19.09 -8.79
C ILE A 14 13.14 -18.35 -9.84
N MET A 15 11.95 -18.85 -10.13
CA MET A 15 11.03 -18.24 -11.09
C MET A 15 9.76 -17.77 -10.39
N ILE A 16 9.53 -16.47 -10.41
CA ILE A 16 8.29 -15.88 -9.89
C ILE A 16 7.32 -15.66 -11.05
N ARG A 17 6.13 -16.24 -10.94
CA ARG A 17 5.04 -16.12 -11.93
C ARG A 17 3.88 -15.37 -11.31
N ILE A 18 3.63 -14.17 -11.78
CA ILE A 18 2.51 -13.32 -11.33
C ILE A 18 1.57 -13.13 -12.51
N THR A 19 0.32 -13.55 -12.35
CA THR A 19 -0.72 -13.41 -13.37
C THR A 19 -2.03 -12.92 -12.77
N GLY A 20 -3.03 -12.62 -13.58
CA GLY A 20 -4.32 -12.16 -13.08
C GLY A 20 -4.99 -13.11 -12.09
N PHE A 21 -4.97 -14.42 -12.39
CA PHE A 21 -5.73 -15.43 -11.63
C PHE A 21 -4.89 -16.66 -11.24
N GLY A 22 -3.57 -16.62 -11.33
CA GLY A 22 -2.71 -17.79 -11.11
C GLY A 22 -2.55 -18.65 -12.38
N GLN A 23 -1.68 -19.66 -12.30
CA GLN A 23 -1.39 -20.59 -13.42
C GLN A 23 -2.39 -21.75 -13.50
N THR A 24 -3.17 -21.95 -12.44
CA THR A 24 -4.13 -23.06 -12.31
C THR A 24 -5.53 -22.55 -11.98
N GLY A 25 -6.49 -23.46 -11.96
CA GLY A 25 -7.88 -23.12 -11.66
C GLY A 25 -8.68 -22.63 -12.86
N PRO A 26 -10.02 -22.50 -12.70
CA PRO A 26 -10.94 -22.26 -13.81
C PRO A 26 -10.80 -20.86 -14.46
N ASN A 27 -10.13 -19.93 -13.79
CA ASN A 27 -9.93 -18.56 -14.27
C ASN A 27 -8.53 -18.30 -14.82
N SER A 28 -7.59 -19.27 -14.81
CA SER A 28 -6.19 -19.08 -15.20
C SER A 28 -5.99 -18.53 -16.62
N HIS A 29 -6.96 -18.79 -17.52
CA HIS A 29 -6.95 -18.33 -18.90
C HIS A 29 -7.53 -16.92 -19.09
N LYS A 30 -8.12 -16.33 -18.06
CA LYS A 30 -8.76 -15.02 -18.17
C LYS A 30 -7.74 -13.88 -18.10
N PRO A 31 -7.97 -12.78 -18.84
CA PRO A 31 -7.16 -11.59 -18.68
C PRO A 31 -7.32 -11.03 -17.26
N GLY A 32 -6.23 -10.54 -16.68
CA GLY A 32 -6.18 -9.97 -15.33
C GLY A 32 -5.49 -8.62 -15.32
N PHE A 33 -6.04 -7.72 -14.49
CA PHE A 33 -5.49 -6.39 -14.20
C PHE A 33 -5.78 -6.06 -12.74
N GLY A 34 -5.02 -5.15 -12.14
CA GLY A 34 -5.20 -4.73 -10.74
C GLY A 34 -6.62 -4.34 -10.39
N THR A 35 -7.28 -3.56 -11.24
CA THR A 35 -8.70 -3.17 -11.07
C THR A 35 -9.65 -4.37 -10.93
N LEU A 36 -9.43 -5.43 -11.72
CA LEU A 36 -10.24 -6.64 -11.64
C LEU A 36 -9.96 -7.42 -10.35
N ALA A 37 -8.69 -7.47 -9.95
CA ALA A 37 -8.25 -8.11 -8.72
C ALA A 37 -8.82 -7.41 -7.47
N GLU A 38 -8.86 -6.08 -7.45
CA GLU A 38 -9.45 -5.28 -6.37
C GLU A 38 -10.94 -5.55 -6.17
N GLY A 39 -11.66 -5.78 -7.27
CA GLY A 39 -13.05 -6.23 -7.23
C GLY A 39 -13.17 -7.69 -6.78
N TYR A 40 -12.40 -8.57 -7.40
CA TYR A 40 -12.48 -10.02 -7.23
C TYR A 40 -12.01 -10.49 -5.84
N ALA A 41 -10.97 -9.85 -5.28
CA ALA A 41 -10.47 -10.16 -3.95
C ALA A 41 -11.45 -9.83 -2.82
N GLY A 42 -12.50 -9.04 -3.08
CA GLY A 42 -13.45 -8.59 -2.06
C GLY A 42 -13.14 -7.20 -1.48
N PHE A 43 -12.03 -6.57 -1.85
CA PHE A 43 -11.67 -5.24 -1.36
C PHE A 43 -12.76 -4.20 -1.69
N ALA A 44 -13.17 -4.08 -2.93
CA ALA A 44 -14.19 -3.12 -3.34
C ALA A 44 -15.54 -3.34 -2.63
N ALA A 45 -15.86 -4.60 -2.28
CA ALA A 45 -17.11 -4.93 -1.60
C ALA A 45 -17.20 -4.31 -0.19
N ILE A 46 -16.07 -4.05 0.47
CA ILE A 46 -16.03 -3.46 1.81
C ILE A 46 -15.56 -2.00 1.83
N ASN A 47 -15.07 -1.49 0.70
CA ASN A 47 -14.53 -0.13 0.58
C ASN A 47 -15.60 0.85 0.09
N GLY A 48 -15.77 1.97 0.81
CA GLY A 48 -16.72 3.02 0.52
C GLY A 48 -17.90 3.10 1.48
N TYR A 49 -18.88 3.92 1.14
CA TYR A 49 -20.10 4.15 1.94
C TYR A 49 -21.20 3.14 1.57
N ALA A 50 -21.98 2.70 2.55
CA ALA A 50 -23.00 1.65 2.40
C ALA A 50 -24.04 1.93 1.31
N ASN A 51 -24.41 3.18 1.14
CA ASN A 51 -25.44 3.64 0.19
C ASN A 51 -24.87 4.16 -1.14
N LYS A 52 -23.59 3.92 -1.40
CA LYS A 52 -22.89 4.32 -2.64
C LYS A 52 -22.34 3.08 -3.35
N SER A 53 -21.83 3.27 -4.56
CA SER A 53 -21.12 2.21 -5.29
C SER A 53 -19.89 1.72 -4.51
N PRO A 54 -19.46 0.47 -4.72
CA PRO A 54 -18.13 0.05 -4.29
C PRO A 54 -17.07 1.01 -4.80
N LEU A 55 -16.03 1.27 -3.98
CA LEU A 55 -14.92 2.13 -4.36
C LEU A 55 -13.66 1.31 -4.58
N LEU A 56 -13.01 1.57 -5.69
CA LEU A 56 -11.65 1.14 -5.99
C LEU A 56 -10.65 2.13 -5.39
N PRO A 57 -9.43 1.72 -5.12
CA PRO A 57 -8.38 2.65 -4.66
C PRO A 57 -8.00 3.64 -5.77
N GLY A 58 -7.41 4.77 -5.41
CA GLY A 58 -6.94 5.78 -6.36
C GLY A 58 -5.59 5.46 -7.02
N PHE A 59 -5.08 4.24 -6.85
CA PHE A 59 -3.81 3.73 -7.41
C PHE A 59 -3.90 2.21 -7.55
N GLY A 60 -2.92 1.57 -8.18
CA GLY A 60 -2.90 0.13 -8.44
C GLY A 60 -2.62 -0.70 -7.19
N LEU A 61 -3.52 -0.70 -6.21
CA LEU A 61 -3.31 -1.36 -4.90
C LEU A 61 -3.02 -2.86 -5.05
N ALA A 62 -3.73 -3.56 -5.92
CA ALA A 62 -3.52 -5.00 -6.12
C ALA A 62 -2.17 -5.27 -6.79
N ASP A 63 -1.75 -4.44 -7.75
CA ASP A 63 -0.47 -4.57 -8.43
C ASP A 63 0.69 -4.27 -7.46
N GLU A 64 0.60 -3.19 -6.69
CA GLU A 64 1.61 -2.80 -5.71
C GLU A 64 1.76 -3.83 -4.58
N THR A 65 0.65 -4.35 -4.05
CA THR A 65 0.70 -5.42 -3.04
C THR A 65 1.27 -6.71 -3.61
N SER A 66 1.02 -7.00 -4.89
CA SER A 66 1.61 -8.14 -5.59
C SER A 66 3.12 -7.97 -5.78
N GLY A 67 3.58 -6.77 -6.10
CA GLY A 67 5.01 -6.45 -6.18
C GLY A 67 5.71 -6.66 -4.83
N LEU A 68 5.13 -6.17 -3.74
CA LEU A 68 5.65 -6.38 -2.38
C LEU A 68 5.65 -7.85 -1.98
N MET A 69 4.55 -8.58 -2.23
CA MET A 69 4.46 -10.01 -1.93
C MET A 69 5.46 -10.82 -2.77
N GLY A 70 5.57 -10.51 -4.07
CA GLY A 70 6.54 -11.14 -4.97
C GLY A 70 7.98 -10.94 -4.49
N SER A 71 8.34 -9.75 -4.03
CA SER A 71 9.65 -9.46 -3.44
C SER A 71 9.91 -10.27 -2.17
N PHE A 72 8.93 -10.34 -1.26
CA PHE A 72 9.02 -11.14 -0.04
C PHE A 72 9.18 -12.63 -0.34
N LEU A 73 8.36 -13.18 -1.23
CA LEU A 73 8.43 -14.60 -1.63
C LEU A 73 9.72 -14.93 -2.37
N SER A 74 10.26 -13.99 -3.16
CA SER A 74 11.57 -14.12 -3.80
C SER A 74 12.69 -14.29 -2.76
N LEU A 75 12.70 -13.42 -1.73
CA LEU A 75 13.68 -13.53 -0.64
C LEU A 75 13.50 -14.82 0.16
N THR A 76 12.27 -15.28 0.38
CA THR A 76 11.99 -16.54 1.05
C THR A 76 12.54 -17.72 0.24
N ALA A 77 12.31 -17.74 -1.06
CA ALA A 77 12.83 -18.78 -1.95
C ALA A 77 14.35 -18.74 -2.07
N LEU A 78 14.96 -17.55 -2.09
CA LEU A 78 16.42 -17.38 -2.05
C LEU A 78 17.01 -17.91 -0.74
N TYR A 79 16.40 -17.60 0.39
CA TYR A 79 16.84 -18.10 1.69
C TYR A 79 16.77 -19.64 1.76
N GLU A 80 15.66 -20.22 1.29
CA GLU A 80 15.47 -21.67 1.22
C GLU A 80 16.57 -22.32 0.35
N ARG A 81 16.77 -21.81 -0.86
CA ARG A 81 17.80 -22.29 -1.78
C ARG A 81 19.20 -22.24 -1.16
N ASP A 82 19.56 -21.11 -0.55
CA ASP A 82 20.91 -20.86 -0.02
C ASP A 82 21.19 -21.65 1.28
N LYS A 83 20.16 -22.09 1.99
CA LYS A 83 20.28 -22.88 3.23
C LYS A 83 20.21 -24.39 3.01
N ASN A 84 19.57 -24.82 1.94
CA ASN A 84 19.39 -26.22 1.60
C ASN A 84 20.23 -26.59 0.36
N ASP A 85 19.73 -27.43 -0.49
CA ASP A 85 20.52 -28.09 -1.57
C ASP A 85 20.94 -27.16 -2.74
N GLY A 86 20.77 -25.86 -2.65
CA GLY A 86 21.06 -24.92 -3.73
C GLY A 86 20.08 -24.98 -4.90
N ILE A 87 18.96 -25.68 -4.72
CA ILE A 87 17.95 -25.91 -5.76
C ILE A 87 16.91 -24.78 -5.69
N GLY A 88 16.63 -24.19 -6.85
CA GLY A 88 15.60 -23.19 -7.00
C GLY A 88 14.20 -23.79 -7.16
N GLN A 89 13.21 -22.92 -7.26
CA GLN A 89 11.81 -23.34 -7.37
C GLN A 89 10.95 -22.31 -8.13
N VAL A 90 9.76 -22.74 -8.52
CA VAL A 90 8.71 -21.83 -9.00
C VAL A 90 7.91 -21.32 -7.81
N VAL A 91 7.65 -20.03 -7.79
CA VAL A 91 6.66 -19.39 -6.93
C VAL A 91 5.62 -18.75 -7.85
N GLU A 92 4.36 -19.06 -7.65
CA GLU A 92 3.29 -18.48 -8.48
C GLU A 92 2.12 -18.02 -7.64
N PHE A 93 1.46 -16.95 -8.08
CA PHE A 93 0.22 -16.48 -7.48
C PHE A 93 -0.53 -15.54 -8.43
N GLY A 94 -1.83 -15.40 -8.20
CA GLY A 94 -2.67 -14.38 -8.85
C GLY A 94 -2.58 -13.04 -8.13
N ILE A 95 -2.64 -11.93 -8.89
CA ILE A 95 -2.55 -10.57 -8.31
C ILE A 95 -3.67 -10.25 -7.29
N TYR A 96 -4.75 -11.02 -7.24
CA TYR A 96 -5.81 -10.88 -6.24
C TYR A 96 -5.46 -11.51 -4.88
N GLU A 97 -4.57 -12.51 -4.83
CA GLU A 97 -4.30 -13.30 -3.63
C GLU A 97 -3.61 -12.50 -2.52
N PRO A 98 -2.57 -11.67 -2.81
CA PRO A 98 -2.00 -10.81 -1.79
C PRO A 98 -3.02 -9.85 -1.19
N LEU A 99 -3.84 -9.22 -2.02
CA LEU A 99 -4.88 -8.31 -1.54
C LEU A 99 -5.95 -9.04 -0.72
N PHE A 100 -6.38 -10.23 -1.15
CA PHE A 100 -7.29 -11.08 -0.39
C PHE A 100 -6.75 -11.41 1.01
N THR A 101 -5.44 -11.73 1.10
CA THR A 101 -4.78 -12.02 2.37
C THR A 101 -4.82 -10.82 3.35
N LEU A 102 -4.83 -9.59 2.84
CA LEU A 102 -4.88 -8.36 3.64
C LEU A 102 -6.28 -7.96 4.11
N LEU A 103 -7.35 -8.65 3.71
CA LEU A 103 -8.73 -8.30 4.10
C LEU A 103 -9.07 -8.54 5.59
N GLY A 104 -8.13 -9.04 6.37
CA GLY A 104 -8.32 -9.27 7.80
C GLY A 104 -9.22 -10.48 8.11
N PRO A 105 -10.06 -10.42 9.15
CA PRO A 105 -10.77 -11.57 9.69
C PRO A 105 -11.99 -12.04 8.89
N GLN A 106 -12.29 -11.44 7.75
CA GLN A 106 -13.56 -11.65 7.03
C GLN A 106 -13.85 -13.12 6.69
N VAL A 107 -12.81 -13.90 6.36
CA VAL A 107 -12.97 -15.33 6.05
C VAL A 107 -13.45 -16.08 7.28
N VAL A 108 -12.81 -15.85 8.43
CA VAL A 108 -13.16 -16.50 9.71
C VAL A 108 -14.50 -16.00 10.22
N ASP A 109 -14.78 -14.71 10.10
CA ASP A 109 -16.06 -14.11 10.53
C ASP A 109 -17.22 -14.70 9.73
N TYR A 110 -17.04 -14.91 8.44
CA TYR A 110 -18.09 -15.52 7.62
C TYR A 110 -18.24 -17.01 7.92
N ASP A 111 -17.13 -17.75 8.01
CA ASP A 111 -17.16 -19.19 8.27
C ASP A 111 -17.79 -19.54 9.62
N GLN A 112 -17.39 -18.82 10.67
CA GLN A 112 -17.81 -19.13 12.04
C GLN A 112 -19.11 -18.44 12.47
N LEU A 113 -19.42 -17.27 11.92
CA LEU A 113 -20.51 -16.41 12.40
C LEU A 113 -21.50 -16.01 11.30
N GLY A 114 -21.25 -16.34 10.03
CA GLY A 114 -22.06 -15.93 8.89
C GLY A 114 -22.05 -14.40 8.66
N ILE A 115 -21.05 -13.69 9.17
CA ILE A 115 -20.99 -12.24 9.06
C ILE A 115 -20.44 -11.85 7.69
N ILE A 116 -21.22 -11.07 6.95
CA ILE A 116 -20.78 -10.42 5.71
C ILE A 116 -20.49 -8.95 6.03
N GLN A 117 -19.22 -8.57 5.97
CA GLN A 117 -18.81 -7.19 6.19
C GLN A 117 -19.38 -6.28 5.12
N LYS A 118 -19.94 -5.14 5.54
CA LYS A 118 -20.52 -4.12 4.66
C LYS A 118 -19.61 -2.89 4.60
N ARG A 119 -19.76 -2.10 3.53
CA ARG A 119 -19.11 -0.79 3.42
C ARG A 119 -19.58 0.12 4.56
N ASN A 120 -18.65 0.77 5.21
CA ASN A 120 -18.93 1.60 6.41
C ASN A 120 -18.15 2.93 6.39
N GLY A 121 -17.84 3.44 5.20
CA GLY A 121 -16.99 4.64 5.05
C GLY A 121 -15.58 4.38 5.57
N SER A 122 -15.09 5.32 6.35
CA SER A 122 -13.76 5.23 6.97
C SER A 122 -13.72 4.44 8.29
N ARG A 123 -14.84 3.86 8.73
CA ARG A 123 -14.90 3.07 9.98
C ARG A 123 -14.41 1.65 9.78
N LEU A 124 -13.89 1.07 10.88
CA LEU A 124 -13.67 -0.37 10.99
C LEU A 124 -14.77 -1.02 11.82
N PRO A 125 -15.15 -2.29 11.56
CA PRO A 125 -16.26 -2.94 12.26
C PRO A 125 -15.96 -3.30 13.72
N PHE A 126 -14.69 -3.33 14.11
CA PHE A 126 -14.23 -3.85 15.41
C PHE A 126 -13.62 -2.76 16.32
N THR A 127 -13.64 -1.48 15.92
CA THR A 127 -13.05 -0.41 16.71
C THR A 127 -13.70 0.95 16.46
N ALA A 128 -13.88 1.75 17.54
CA ALA A 128 -14.42 3.11 17.50
C ALA A 128 -13.87 3.96 18.67
N PRO A 129 -13.62 5.29 18.44
CA PRO A 129 -13.72 5.96 17.15
C PRO A 129 -12.53 5.65 16.23
N ARG A 130 -12.82 5.48 14.97
CA ARG A 130 -11.86 5.47 13.87
C ARG A 130 -12.58 6.00 12.65
N ASN A 131 -12.26 7.24 12.25
CA ASN A 131 -12.92 7.92 11.13
C ASN A 131 -12.12 9.13 10.64
N THR A 132 -12.60 9.76 9.57
CA THR A 132 -12.14 11.07 9.10
C THR A 132 -13.16 12.15 9.45
N TYR A 133 -12.67 13.35 9.82
CA TYR A 133 -13.50 14.47 10.24
C TYR A 133 -13.06 15.75 9.56
N ILE A 134 -14.01 16.67 9.32
CA ILE A 134 -13.73 17.96 8.72
C ILE A 134 -13.56 19.04 9.79
N THR A 135 -12.50 19.82 9.70
CA THR A 135 -12.17 20.93 10.59
C THR A 135 -12.86 22.23 10.15
N ARG A 136 -12.78 23.28 10.97
CA ARG A 136 -13.36 24.59 10.72
C ARG A 136 -12.87 25.20 9.39
N ASP A 137 -11.58 25.06 9.10
CA ASP A 137 -10.91 25.52 7.88
C ASP A 137 -11.09 24.58 6.66
N LYS A 138 -12.09 23.65 6.75
CA LYS A 138 -12.45 22.71 5.67
C LYS A 138 -11.37 21.71 5.28
N LYS A 139 -10.38 21.48 6.12
CA LYS A 139 -9.40 20.44 5.98
C LYS A 139 -9.86 19.15 6.66
N TRP A 140 -9.28 18.03 6.24
CA TRP A 140 -9.62 16.72 6.80
C TRP A 140 -8.54 16.23 7.76
N VAL A 141 -8.99 15.57 8.82
CA VAL A 141 -8.13 14.83 9.75
C VAL A 141 -8.61 13.39 9.89
N SER A 142 -7.68 12.47 10.11
CA SER A 142 -7.96 11.09 10.50
C SER A 142 -7.71 10.93 12.00
N ILE A 143 -8.63 10.27 12.70
CA ILE A 143 -8.55 10.02 14.13
C ILE A 143 -8.68 8.53 14.40
N SER A 144 -7.85 8.02 15.32
CA SER A 144 -7.92 6.69 15.88
C SER A 144 -7.86 6.75 17.41
N GLY A 145 -8.98 6.50 18.05
CA GLY A 145 -9.12 6.56 19.51
C GLY A 145 -9.73 5.30 20.14
N SER A 146 -9.39 4.14 19.59
CA SER A 146 -10.03 2.86 19.96
C SER A 146 -9.68 2.36 21.35
N ALA A 147 -8.45 2.51 21.81
CA ALA A 147 -8.06 2.18 23.18
C ALA A 147 -8.72 3.16 24.16
N GLN A 148 -9.13 2.66 25.34
CA GLN A 148 -9.85 3.48 26.32
C GLN A 148 -9.06 4.75 26.69
N SER A 149 -7.78 4.61 27.00
CA SER A 149 -6.92 5.75 27.35
C SER A 149 -6.76 6.78 26.21
N THR A 150 -6.74 6.32 24.95
CA THR A 150 -6.67 7.23 23.78
C THR A 150 -8.00 7.95 23.59
N PHE A 151 -9.13 7.27 23.80
CA PHE A 151 -10.45 7.88 23.76
C PHE A 151 -10.61 8.97 24.83
N GLU A 152 -10.18 8.69 26.06
CA GLU A 152 -10.22 9.65 27.17
C GLU A 152 -9.38 10.89 26.88
N ARG A 153 -8.12 10.72 26.43
CA ARG A 153 -7.25 11.84 26.04
C ARG A 153 -7.84 12.69 24.91
N MET A 154 -8.46 12.05 23.94
CA MET A 154 -9.15 12.76 22.85
C MET A 154 -10.33 13.57 23.40
N CYS A 155 -11.16 13.01 24.28
CA CYS A 155 -12.27 13.72 24.92
C CYS A 155 -11.77 14.90 25.78
N GLU A 156 -10.63 14.74 26.45
CA GLU A 156 -9.97 15.81 27.19
C GLU A 156 -9.47 16.93 26.26
N ALA A 157 -8.77 16.57 25.18
CA ALA A 157 -8.27 17.53 24.19
C ALA A 157 -9.39 18.35 23.57
N LEU A 158 -10.53 17.74 23.30
CA LEU A 158 -11.69 18.40 22.66
C LEU A 158 -12.63 19.11 23.67
N ASP A 159 -12.33 19.04 24.98
CA ASP A 159 -13.20 19.55 26.06
C ASP A 159 -14.63 18.96 26.03
N ILE A 160 -14.71 17.66 25.81
CA ILE A 160 -15.95 16.87 25.79
C ILE A 160 -15.89 15.69 26.76
N LYS A 161 -15.31 15.89 27.94
CA LYS A 161 -15.11 14.85 28.97
C LYS A 161 -16.41 14.12 29.37
N SER A 162 -17.56 14.77 29.21
CA SER A 162 -18.86 14.13 29.45
C SER A 162 -19.08 12.84 28.65
N LEU A 163 -18.48 12.72 27.46
CA LEU A 163 -18.58 11.50 26.65
C LEU A 163 -17.89 10.29 27.26
N ILE A 164 -16.89 10.50 28.13
CA ILE A 164 -16.20 9.42 28.85
C ILE A 164 -17.15 8.66 29.77
N PHE A 165 -18.14 9.37 30.34
CA PHE A 165 -19.11 8.84 31.28
C PHE A 165 -20.49 8.56 30.65
N ASP A 166 -20.63 8.80 29.35
CA ASP A 166 -21.88 8.51 28.63
C ASP A 166 -22.03 7.00 28.44
N ASN A 167 -23.18 6.47 28.89
CA ASN A 167 -23.51 5.05 28.83
C ASN A 167 -23.42 4.45 27.41
N ARG A 168 -23.48 5.28 26.38
CA ARG A 168 -23.31 4.85 24.96
C ARG A 168 -21.87 4.58 24.60
N PHE A 169 -20.88 5.09 25.34
CA PHE A 169 -19.48 5.15 24.94
C PHE A 169 -18.47 4.61 25.96
N LEU A 170 -18.92 4.00 27.04
CA LEU A 170 -18.09 3.54 28.17
C LEU A 170 -16.98 2.57 27.78
N ASP A 171 -17.21 1.74 26.79
CA ASP A 171 -16.23 0.78 26.27
C ASP A 171 -16.25 0.73 24.73
N ASN A 172 -15.25 0.08 24.12
CA ASN A 172 -15.15 -0.04 22.66
C ASN A 172 -16.38 -0.71 22.04
N ARG A 173 -16.95 -1.72 22.67
CA ARG A 173 -18.16 -2.43 22.18
C ARG A 173 -19.37 -1.49 22.09
N LEU A 174 -19.56 -0.67 23.12
CA LEU A 174 -20.64 0.32 23.16
C LEU A 174 -20.39 1.44 22.15
N ARG A 175 -19.14 1.89 21.99
CA ARG A 175 -18.76 2.87 20.96
C ARG A 175 -19.01 2.35 19.54
N ILE A 176 -18.67 1.10 19.24
CA ILE A 176 -18.99 0.47 17.95
C ILE A 176 -20.50 0.45 17.71
N LYS A 177 -21.28 0.01 18.69
CA LYS A 177 -22.74 -0.02 18.59
C LYS A 177 -23.35 1.35 18.33
N ASN A 178 -22.76 2.39 18.89
CA ASN A 178 -23.22 3.78 18.80
C ASN A 178 -22.29 4.66 17.93
N ALA A 179 -21.54 4.06 17.00
CA ALA A 179 -20.46 4.74 16.26
C ALA A 179 -20.95 6.01 15.53
N LYS A 180 -22.16 5.98 14.95
CA LYS A 180 -22.72 7.18 14.30
C LYS A 180 -22.93 8.31 15.30
N ALA A 181 -23.52 8.04 16.43
CA ALA A 181 -23.75 9.07 17.45
C ALA A 181 -22.44 9.63 18.00
N LEU A 182 -21.44 8.76 18.20
CA LEU A 182 -20.10 9.19 18.60
C LEU A 182 -19.44 10.08 17.56
N ASP A 183 -19.48 9.71 16.28
CA ASP A 183 -18.93 10.52 15.19
C ASP A 183 -19.62 11.88 15.06
N ASP A 184 -20.95 11.95 15.28
CA ASP A 184 -21.70 13.20 15.24
C ASP A 184 -21.22 14.16 16.37
N GLU A 185 -20.99 13.65 17.59
CA GLU A 185 -20.44 14.42 18.70
C GLU A 185 -18.99 14.87 18.43
N LEU A 186 -18.15 13.97 17.93
CA LEU A 186 -16.76 14.29 17.59
C LEU A 186 -16.69 15.32 16.46
N GLN A 187 -17.49 15.15 15.40
CA GLN A 187 -17.53 16.11 14.31
C GLN A 187 -17.95 17.50 14.76
N LYS A 188 -18.94 17.58 15.65
CA LYS A 188 -19.40 18.83 16.25
C LYS A 188 -18.30 19.52 17.08
N ALA A 189 -17.50 18.77 17.82
CA ALA A 189 -16.39 19.31 18.59
C ALA A 189 -15.24 19.73 17.69
N ILE A 190 -14.83 18.89 16.75
CA ILE A 190 -13.69 19.08 15.83
C ILE A 190 -13.91 20.30 14.92
N SER A 191 -15.12 20.50 14.42
CA SER A 191 -15.46 21.63 13.53
C SER A 191 -15.30 23.03 14.15
N LYS A 192 -15.01 23.11 15.46
CA LYS A 192 -14.70 24.37 16.14
C LYS A 192 -13.24 24.82 15.93
N PHE A 193 -12.35 23.93 15.50
CA PHE A 193 -10.91 24.15 15.43
C PHE A 193 -10.41 24.06 13.99
N ASP A 194 -9.40 24.86 13.67
CA ASP A 194 -8.61 24.68 12.45
C ASP A 194 -7.70 23.47 12.59
N GLN A 195 -7.34 22.85 11.48
CA GLN A 195 -6.60 21.59 11.45
C GLN A 195 -5.31 21.64 12.30
N LEU A 196 -4.48 22.66 12.11
CA LEU A 196 -3.21 22.77 12.85
C LEU A 196 -3.45 22.94 14.36
N THR A 197 -4.43 23.76 14.74
CA THR A 197 -4.81 23.95 16.15
C THR A 197 -5.26 22.64 16.76
N LEU A 198 -6.07 21.86 16.06
CA LEU A 198 -6.56 20.57 16.51
C LEU A 198 -5.41 19.57 16.71
N ILE A 199 -4.49 19.48 15.74
CA ILE A 199 -3.32 18.58 15.83
C ILE A 199 -2.47 18.94 17.05
N ASN A 200 -2.12 20.20 17.24
CA ASN A 200 -1.33 20.67 18.38
C ASN A 200 -2.03 20.39 19.73
N MET A 201 -3.34 20.49 19.78
CA MET A 201 -4.11 20.13 20.98
C MET A 201 -4.01 18.62 21.26
N PHE A 202 -4.20 17.79 20.25
CA PHE A 202 -4.12 16.34 20.38
C PHE A 202 -2.71 15.91 20.81
N ASP A 203 -1.67 16.48 20.23
CA ASP A 203 -0.28 16.20 20.61
C ASP A 203 -0.02 16.54 22.09
N LYS A 204 -0.50 17.68 22.55
CA LYS A 204 -0.37 18.10 23.96
C LYS A 204 -1.01 17.11 24.95
N PHE A 205 -2.11 16.46 24.56
CA PHE A 205 -2.80 15.46 25.39
C PHE A 205 -2.35 14.03 25.08
N GLY A 206 -1.48 13.82 24.11
CA GLY A 206 -1.06 12.48 23.67
C GLY A 206 -2.20 11.68 23.02
N ALA A 207 -3.12 12.37 22.35
CA ALA A 207 -4.19 11.76 21.57
C ALA A 207 -3.77 11.60 20.10
N ALA A 208 -4.35 10.61 19.39
CA ALA A 208 -3.93 10.25 18.05
C ALA A 208 -4.78 10.96 16.97
N VAL A 209 -4.15 11.84 16.22
CA VAL A 209 -4.72 12.52 15.05
C VAL A 209 -3.64 12.71 13.99
N ALA A 210 -4.03 12.70 12.72
CA ALA A 210 -3.17 13.11 11.62
C ALA A 210 -3.96 13.91 10.58
N ALA A 211 -3.30 14.85 9.90
CA ALA A 211 -3.85 15.49 8.72
C ALA A 211 -4.04 14.46 7.59
N CYS A 212 -5.10 14.61 6.80
CA CYS A 212 -5.24 13.92 5.53
C CYS A 212 -4.57 14.77 4.45
N ASN A 213 -3.26 14.65 4.35
CA ASN A 213 -2.45 15.48 3.46
C ASN A 213 -2.68 15.12 1.99
N ASN A 214 -2.70 16.13 1.14
CA ASN A 214 -2.49 15.99 -0.30
C ASN A 214 -0.98 16.01 -0.62
N ILE A 215 -0.62 15.82 -1.89
CA ILE A 215 0.80 15.73 -2.29
C ILE A 215 1.55 17.06 -2.08
N GLU A 216 0.90 18.21 -2.26
CA GLU A 216 1.50 19.52 -2.02
C GLU A 216 1.86 19.70 -0.54
N GLU A 217 0.95 19.32 0.36
CA GLU A 217 1.16 19.36 1.80
C GLU A 217 2.27 18.39 2.24
N ILE A 218 2.38 17.21 1.62
CA ILE A 218 3.49 16.26 1.86
C ILE A 218 4.84 16.85 1.45
N PHE A 219 4.93 17.57 0.33
CA PHE A 219 6.16 18.23 -0.12
C PHE A 219 6.63 19.34 0.85
N GLN A 220 5.71 19.94 1.59
CA GLN A 220 6.00 20.98 2.56
C GLN A 220 6.26 20.44 3.97
N ASP A 221 5.89 19.21 4.25
CA ASP A 221 5.95 18.61 5.58
C ASP A 221 7.39 18.36 6.05
N GLU A 222 7.74 18.92 7.21
CA GLU A 222 9.10 18.86 7.76
C GLU A 222 9.50 17.43 8.18
N HIS A 223 8.54 16.58 8.54
CA HIS A 223 8.84 15.20 8.89
C HIS A 223 9.21 14.38 7.64
N PHE A 224 8.48 14.56 6.53
CA PHE A 224 8.82 13.94 5.24
C PHE A 224 10.20 14.40 4.75
N LYS A 225 10.54 15.70 4.91
CA LYS A 225 11.87 16.23 4.57
C LYS A 225 12.97 15.64 5.46
N SER A 226 12.79 15.67 6.79
CA SER A 226 13.79 15.15 7.74
C SER A 226 14.02 13.64 7.60
N ARG A 227 13.01 12.90 7.15
CA ARG A 227 13.11 11.48 6.85
C ARG A 227 13.64 11.17 5.47
N GLU A 228 13.81 12.19 4.62
CA GLU A 228 14.24 12.04 3.22
C GLU A 228 13.30 11.10 2.44
N ASN A 229 11.99 11.21 2.70
CA ASN A 229 11.01 10.39 1.99
C ASN A 229 10.85 10.78 0.52
N ILE A 230 11.22 12.03 0.20
CA ILE A 230 11.30 12.57 -1.16
C ILE A 230 12.75 12.93 -1.42
N ILE A 231 13.31 12.44 -2.50
CA ILE A 231 14.67 12.74 -2.95
C ILE A 231 14.65 13.40 -4.31
N GLU A 232 15.73 14.11 -4.61
CA GLU A 232 15.98 14.68 -5.92
C GLU A 232 16.97 13.77 -6.67
N VAL A 233 16.62 13.44 -7.93
CA VAL A 233 17.41 12.55 -8.78
C VAL A 233 17.63 13.25 -10.11
N ASP A 234 18.87 13.27 -10.58
CA ASP A 234 19.21 13.82 -11.89
C ASP A 234 18.53 13.01 -13.00
N ASP A 235 17.92 13.71 -13.94
CA ASP A 235 17.31 13.14 -15.13
C ASP A 235 17.81 13.84 -16.38
N LYS A 236 18.54 13.09 -17.20
CA LYS A 236 19.14 13.61 -18.43
C LYS A 236 18.11 13.98 -19.49
N GLU A 237 16.94 13.33 -19.49
CA GLU A 237 15.85 13.58 -20.42
C GLU A 237 15.19 14.93 -20.16
N LEU A 238 14.93 15.22 -18.88
CA LEU A 238 14.37 16.50 -18.48
C LEU A 238 15.40 17.63 -18.55
N GLY A 239 16.70 17.30 -18.71
CA GLY A 239 17.78 18.28 -18.69
C GLY A 239 17.97 18.92 -17.31
N GLY A 240 17.61 18.24 -16.25
CA GLY A 240 17.64 18.72 -14.86
C GLY A 240 17.45 17.59 -13.86
N SER A 241 16.77 17.88 -12.77
CA SER A 241 16.44 16.87 -11.74
C SER A 241 14.92 16.75 -11.58
N LEU A 242 14.49 15.62 -11.05
CA LEU A 242 13.11 15.40 -10.60
C LEU A 242 13.07 14.90 -9.17
N LYS A 243 11.97 15.15 -8.49
CA LYS A 243 11.71 14.64 -7.13
C LYS A 243 10.85 13.40 -7.21
N MET A 244 11.25 12.39 -6.44
CA MET A 244 10.53 11.11 -6.37
C MET A 244 10.61 10.50 -4.97
N GLN A 245 9.80 9.47 -4.73
CA GLN A 245 9.84 8.73 -3.48
C GLN A 245 11.20 8.04 -3.30
N ASN A 246 11.71 8.09 -2.09
CA ASN A 246 12.95 7.40 -1.73
C ASN A 246 12.69 5.91 -1.44
N VAL A 247 13.77 5.14 -1.34
CA VAL A 247 13.73 3.74 -0.91
C VAL A 247 13.18 3.65 0.52
N VAL A 248 12.20 2.77 0.72
CA VAL A 248 11.62 2.51 2.04
C VAL A 248 12.55 1.60 2.84
N GLY A 249 12.76 1.97 4.13
CA GLY A 249 13.63 1.26 5.05
C GLY A 249 15.06 1.80 5.05
N LYS A 250 15.50 2.25 6.22
CA LYS A 250 16.86 2.76 6.43
C LYS A 250 17.75 1.65 6.99
N PHE A 251 18.47 0.95 6.12
CA PHE A 251 19.46 -0.04 6.53
C PHE A 251 20.72 0.66 7.03
N SER A 252 21.11 0.42 8.28
CA SER A 252 22.26 1.08 8.90
C SER A 252 23.60 0.73 8.24
N ARG A 253 23.74 -0.46 7.66
CA ARG A 253 24.98 -0.96 7.03
C ARG A 253 24.92 -0.96 5.50
N THR A 254 23.76 -1.24 4.91
CA THR A 254 23.56 -1.40 3.46
C THR A 254 22.38 -0.55 3.00
N PRO A 255 22.48 0.79 3.06
CA PRO A 255 21.37 1.67 2.69
C PRO A 255 20.99 1.49 1.22
N GLY A 256 19.69 1.47 0.94
CA GLY A 256 19.17 1.50 -0.42
C GLY A 256 19.47 2.84 -1.09
N LYS A 257 19.67 2.82 -2.40
CA LYS A 257 19.93 4.02 -3.21
C LYS A 257 19.17 3.94 -4.53
N ILE A 258 18.60 5.05 -4.94
CA ILE A 258 18.08 5.25 -6.29
C ILE A 258 19.23 5.79 -7.14
N ARG A 259 19.51 5.13 -8.26
CA ARG A 259 20.64 5.46 -9.14
C ARG A 259 20.24 6.37 -10.30
N HIS A 260 19.01 6.27 -10.76
CA HIS A 260 18.43 7.04 -11.86
C HIS A 260 16.90 7.04 -11.74
N ALA A 261 16.24 7.99 -12.36
CA ALA A 261 14.80 8.13 -12.35
C ALA A 261 14.10 7.05 -13.20
N GLY A 262 14.70 6.67 -14.30
CA GLY A 262 14.27 5.62 -15.22
C GLY A 262 15.06 5.70 -16.53
N PRO A 263 15.24 4.56 -17.22
CA PRO A 263 15.89 4.55 -18.52
C PRO A 263 14.91 4.94 -19.65
N LYS A 264 15.45 5.42 -20.77
CA LYS A 264 14.71 5.49 -22.03
C LYS A 264 14.36 4.11 -22.55
N LEU A 265 13.33 4.05 -23.38
CA LEU A 265 13.03 2.83 -24.12
C LEU A 265 14.26 2.40 -24.95
N GLY A 266 14.72 1.16 -24.72
CA GLY A 266 15.87 0.59 -25.40
C GLY A 266 17.26 1.11 -24.96
N GLU A 267 17.34 1.96 -23.92
CA GLU A 267 18.62 2.55 -23.47
C GLU A 267 19.68 1.49 -23.13
N HIS A 268 19.29 0.34 -22.63
CA HIS A 268 20.19 -0.74 -22.24
C HIS A 268 20.30 -1.86 -23.28
N ASN A 269 19.67 -1.72 -24.47
CA ASN A 269 19.70 -2.76 -25.49
C ASN A 269 21.14 -3.11 -25.91
N TYR A 270 22.02 -2.13 -26.10
CA TYR A 270 23.40 -2.40 -26.46
C TYR A 270 24.16 -3.16 -25.36
N GLU A 271 24.09 -2.66 -24.14
CA GLU A 271 24.75 -3.26 -22.98
C GLU A 271 24.28 -4.72 -22.72
N VAL A 272 22.98 -4.94 -22.80
CA VAL A 272 22.41 -6.27 -22.51
C VAL A 272 22.60 -7.22 -23.72
N LEU A 273 22.16 -6.80 -24.90
CA LEU A 273 22.10 -7.70 -26.04
C LEU A 273 23.46 -7.92 -26.71
N VAL A 274 24.28 -6.86 -26.82
CA VAL A 274 25.60 -6.94 -27.50
C VAL A 274 26.69 -7.32 -26.48
N GLU A 275 26.87 -6.49 -25.41
CA GLU A 275 28.02 -6.67 -24.52
C GLU A 275 27.85 -7.88 -23.59
N THR A 276 26.64 -8.12 -23.06
CA THR A 276 26.40 -9.21 -22.11
C THR A 276 26.06 -10.52 -22.81
N LEU A 277 25.18 -10.49 -23.82
CA LEU A 277 24.68 -11.70 -24.49
C LEU A 277 25.45 -12.04 -25.77
N GLY A 278 26.27 -11.14 -26.31
CA GLY A 278 27.16 -11.39 -27.46
C GLY A 278 26.46 -11.44 -28.82
N PHE A 279 25.25 -10.91 -28.96
CA PHE A 279 24.60 -10.78 -30.25
C PHE A 279 25.33 -9.76 -31.10
N SER A 280 25.40 -9.98 -32.42
CA SER A 280 25.92 -8.96 -33.33
C SER A 280 24.90 -7.82 -33.56
N GLU A 281 25.39 -6.60 -33.71
CA GLU A 281 24.53 -5.45 -34.03
C GLU A 281 23.70 -5.68 -35.29
N ASP A 282 24.29 -6.35 -36.31
CA ASP A 282 23.63 -6.62 -37.58
C ASP A 282 22.46 -7.61 -37.43
N GLU A 283 22.65 -8.69 -36.62
CA GLU A 283 21.54 -9.60 -36.27
C GLU A 283 20.39 -8.89 -35.57
N LEU A 284 20.71 -8.01 -34.61
CA LEU A 284 19.71 -7.29 -33.86
C LEU A 284 18.93 -6.30 -34.75
N LYS A 285 19.61 -5.55 -35.59
CA LYS A 285 18.99 -4.64 -36.57
C LYS A 285 18.10 -5.39 -37.57
N LEU A 286 18.56 -6.55 -38.06
CA LEU A 286 17.79 -7.39 -38.98
C LEU A 286 16.48 -7.89 -38.33
N ASN A 287 16.48 -8.09 -37.03
CA ASN A 287 15.32 -8.49 -36.24
C ASN A 287 14.49 -7.31 -35.65
N GLY A 288 14.77 -6.08 -36.10
CA GLY A 288 13.98 -4.90 -35.76
C GLY A 288 14.30 -4.26 -34.40
N TYR A 289 15.44 -4.60 -33.80
CA TYR A 289 15.88 -3.96 -32.55
C TYR A 289 16.66 -2.68 -32.85
N GLU A 290 16.24 -1.58 -32.22
CA GLU A 290 17.03 -0.36 -32.19
C GLU A 290 18.21 -0.51 -31.23
N ILE A 291 19.41 -0.37 -31.73
CA ILE A 291 20.64 -0.51 -30.96
C ILE A 291 21.38 0.83 -30.98
N THR A 292 21.40 1.49 -29.85
CA THR A 292 22.13 2.74 -29.66
C THR A 292 23.28 2.51 -28.69
N LYS A 293 24.52 2.75 -29.12
CA LYS A 293 25.67 2.80 -28.19
C LYS A 293 25.49 3.98 -27.26
N LYS A 294 25.70 3.76 -25.97
CA LYS A 294 25.90 4.89 -25.05
C LYS A 294 27.10 5.69 -25.49
N PRO A 295 27.00 7.03 -25.58
CA PRO A 295 28.14 7.89 -25.88
C PRO A 295 29.28 7.76 -24.87
#